data_3d7310f6f30c51fe30ba5b57985ca451
#
_entry.id   3d7310f6f30c51fe30ba5b57985ca451
#
_cell.length_a   1.000
_cell.length_b   1.000
_cell.length_c   1.000
_cell.angle_alpha   90.00
_cell.angle_beta   90.00
_cell.angle_gamma   90.00
#
_symmetry.space_group_name_H-M   'P 1'
#
loop_
_entity.id
_entity.type
_entity.pdbx_description
1 polymer ?
#
loop_
_entity_poly.entity_id
_entity_poly.type
_entity_poly.pdbx_seq_one_letter_code
_entity_poly.pdbx_strand_id
1 'polypeptide(L)'
;METDEQADYSLTHVHILSPAGSERMGKPMGHYITLESEKLKENDADCHEKLIGLLAEQIRSLAKPKREDCILVIGLGNWNITPDALGPKVISKILVTRHLSGTLPVEIEKAVRPVAAVSPGVMGITGIETGEIVKGIVDKLHPSLLIAIDALAARRSNRINAAIQMSDTGVAPGAGVGNRRMLLDEAHLGIPVIAIGVPTVVDAATLVNDTMDCILEEMIRQTEKGTAFYETLADLEQEEKYQMIAEILGPYTGNLFVTPKEVDAVVDRLANIIA
;
A
#
# COMPACT_ATOMS: atom_id res chain seq x y z
N MET A 1 6.35 -6.06 -17.62
CA MET A 1 6.49 -6.54 -16.24
C MET A 1 7.89 -7.08 -16.10
N GLU A 2 8.63 -6.58 -15.14
CA GLU A 2 10.00 -6.98 -14.83
C GLU A 2 10.04 -7.35 -13.36
N THR A 3 10.72 -8.44 -13.01
CA THR A 3 10.87 -8.89 -11.62
C THR A 3 12.34 -9.18 -11.36
N ASP A 4 12.88 -8.59 -10.30
CA ASP A 4 14.19 -8.88 -9.74
C ASP A 4 14.00 -9.68 -8.46
N GLU A 5 14.44 -10.93 -8.46
CA GLU A 5 14.35 -11.85 -7.32
C GLU A 5 15.72 -11.98 -6.67
N GLN A 6 15.79 -11.69 -5.39
CA GLN A 6 16.95 -11.84 -4.52
C GLN A 6 16.62 -12.77 -3.36
N ALA A 7 17.64 -13.18 -2.59
CA ALA A 7 17.46 -14.11 -1.47
C ALA A 7 16.49 -13.57 -0.39
N ASP A 8 16.49 -12.26 -0.15
CA ASP A 8 15.75 -11.62 0.94
C ASP A 8 14.51 -10.83 0.48
N TYR A 9 14.38 -10.55 -0.81
CA TYR A 9 13.26 -9.77 -1.37
C TYR A 9 13.01 -10.07 -2.84
N SER A 10 11.81 -9.74 -3.30
CA SER A 10 11.51 -9.59 -4.73
C SER A 10 11.02 -8.18 -5.02
N LEU A 11 11.46 -7.61 -6.14
CA LEU A 11 11.06 -6.30 -6.63
C LEU A 11 10.40 -6.45 -8.00
N THR A 12 9.11 -6.18 -8.07
CA THR A 12 8.33 -6.30 -9.32
C THR A 12 7.93 -4.92 -9.81
N HIS A 13 8.25 -4.63 -11.08
CA HIS A 13 7.83 -3.45 -11.80
C HIS A 13 6.77 -3.78 -12.84
N VAL A 14 5.63 -3.12 -12.79
CA VAL A 14 4.57 -3.20 -13.80
C VAL A 14 4.31 -1.81 -14.35
N HIS A 15 4.42 -1.65 -15.67
CA HIS A 15 4.06 -0.41 -16.35
C HIS A 15 2.85 -0.67 -17.25
N ILE A 16 1.72 -0.05 -16.95
CA ILE A 16 0.49 -0.13 -17.72
C ILE A 16 0.49 1.00 -18.73
N LEU A 17 0.68 0.64 -20.03
CA LEU A 17 0.95 1.58 -21.11
C LEU A 17 -0.28 1.92 -21.98
N SER A 18 -1.36 1.16 -21.86
CA SER A 18 -2.51 1.29 -22.76
C SER A 18 -3.86 1.16 -22.03
N PRO A 19 -4.93 1.76 -22.60
CA PRO A 19 -6.29 1.59 -22.06
C PRO A 19 -6.72 0.12 -21.97
N ALA A 20 -6.38 -0.71 -22.96
CA ALA A 20 -6.68 -2.14 -22.93
C ALA A 20 -5.93 -2.87 -21.82
N GLY A 21 -4.68 -2.46 -21.51
CA GLY A 21 -3.93 -2.94 -20.37
C GLY A 21 -4.57 -2.51 -19.03
N SER A 22 -5.04 -1.27 -18.97
CA SER A 22 -5.76 -0.71 -17.82
C SER A 22 -7.05 -1.50 -17.53
N GLU A 23 -7.86 -1.76 -18.55
CA GLU A 23 -9.09 -2.55 -18.44
C GLU A 23 -8.80 -3.98 -17.97
N ARG A 24 -7.83 -4.66 -18.59
CA ARG A 24 -7.45 -6.03 -18.25
C ARG A 24 -6.90 -6.16 -16.81
N MET A 25 -6.13 -5.17 -16.36
CA MET A 25 -5.52 -5.16 -15.02
C MET A 25 -6.45 -4.58 -13.94
N GLY A 26 -7.55 -3.92 -14.32
CA GLY A 26 -8.43 -3.21 -13.40
C GLY A 26 -7.73 -2.05 -12.66
N LYS A 27 -6.70 -1.45 -13.30
CA LYS A 27 -5.89 -0.38 -12.70
C LYS A 27 -5.62 0.72 -13.72
N PRO A 28 -5.48 2.00 -13.30
CA PRO A 28 -5.08 3.09 -14.19
C PRO A 28 -3.77 2.83 -14.91
N MET A 29 -3.55 3.52 -16.05
CA MET A 29 -2.25 3.55 -16.70
C MET A 29 -1.24 4.24 -15.80
N GLY A 30 -0.02 3.69 -15.70
CA GLY A 30 1.05 4.22 -14.85
C GLY A 30 1.98 3.12 -14.36
N HIS A 31 2.83 3.48 -13.40
CA HIS A 31 3.82 2.60 -12.82
C HIS A 31 3.33 2.01 -11.50
N TYR A 32 3.56 0.72 -11.34
CA TYR A 32 3.26 -0.02 -10.12
C TYR A 32 4.50 -0.80 -9.73
N ILE A 33 4.99 -0.58 -8.54
CA ILE A 33 6.18 -1.23 -7.99
C ILE A 33 5.75 -1.98 -6.73
N THR A 34 6.14 -3.25 -6.64
CA THR A 34 5.89 -4.06 -5.44
C THR A 34 7.21 -4.61 -4.93
N LEU A 35 7.56 -4.24 -3.71
CA LEU A 35 8.65 -4.81 -2.95
C LEU A 35 8.08 -5.84 -1.97
N GLU A 36 8.42 -7.11 -2.12
CA GLU A 36 7.96 -8.20 -1.26
C GLU A 36 9.15 -8.77 -0.49
N SER A 37 8.99 -8.94 0.83
CA SER A 37 9.99 -9.56 1.70
C SER A 37 9.34 -10.03 3.00
N GLU A 38 9.56 -11.29 3.38
CA GLU A 38 9.17 -11.81 4.70
C GLU A 38 9.94 -11.10 5.83
N LYS A 39 11.14 -10.57 5.53
CA LYS A 39 11.98 -9.83 6.48
C LYS A 39 11.35 -8.52 6.96
N LEU A 40 10.35 -7.97 6.26
CA LEU A 40 9.56 -6.83 6.73
C LEU A 40 8.82 -7.12 8.06
N LYS A 41 8.44 -8.38 8.28
CA LYS A 41 7.78 -8.84 9.51
C LYS A 41 8.78 -9.07 10.65
N GLU A 42 10.03 -9.34 10.34
CA GLU A 42 11.08 -9.68 11.29
C GLU A 42 11.79 -8.42 11.83
N ASN A 43 12.51 -8.53 12.92
CA ASN A 43 13.36 -7.48 13.45
C ASN A 43 14.80 -7.66 12.97
N ASP A 44 15.02 -7.50 11.66
CA ASP A 44 16.32 -7.68 10.98
C ASP A 44 16.82 -6.31 10.48
N ALA A 45 17.66 -5.65 11.28
CA ALA A 45 18.12 -4.30 11.01
C ALA A 45 18.94 -4.20 9.72
N ASP A 46 19.81 -5.20 9.43
CA ASP A 46 20.66 -5.19 8.24
C ASP A 46 19.83 -5.33 6.95
N CYS A 47 18.81 -6.19 7.01
CA CYS A 47 17.90 -6.33 5.89
C CYS A 47 17.05 -5.07 5.72
N HIS A 48 16.57 -4.46 6.81
CA HIS A 48 15.77 -3.22 6.74
C HIS A 48 16.55 -2.08 6.12
N GLU A 49 17.84 -1.90 6.41
CA GLU A 49 18.66 -0.86 5.78
C GLU A 49 18.73 -1.02 4.25
N LYS A 50 18.86 -2.27 3.77
CA LYS A 50 18.80 -2.56 2.33
C LYS A 50 17.42 -2.22 1.74
N LEU A 51 16.34 -2.61 2.41
CA LEU A 51 14.97 -2.34 1.95
C LEU A 51 14.66 -0.84 1.94
N ILE A 52 15.14 -0.07 2.93
CA ILE A 52 15.06 1.40 2.96
C ILE A 52 15.77 2.01 1.73
N GLY A 53 16.98 1.54 1.44
CA GLY A 53 17.74 1.98 0.26
C GLY A 53 16.98 1.75 -1.04
N LEU A 54 16.45 0.53 -1.23
CA LEU A 54 15.64 0.17 -2.38
C LEU A 54 14.37 1.02 -2.48
N LEU A 55 13.63 1.18 -1.38
CA LEU A 55 12.41 1.99 -1.35
C LEU A 55 12.70 3.44 -1.74
N ALA A 56 13.74 4.04 -1.19
CA ALA A 56 14.16 5.40 -1.52
C ALA A 56 14.55 5.55 -3.01
N GLU A 57 15.20 4.54 -3.59
CA GLU A 57 15.54 4.52 -5.02
C GLU A 57 14.27 4.48 -5.88
N GLN A 58 13.31 3.63 -5.54
CA GLN A 58 12.06 3.52 -6.28
C GLN A 58 11.24 4.82 -6.21
N ILE A 59 11.13 5.45 -5.04
CA ILE A 59 10.46 6.75 -4.88
C ILE A 59 11.14 7.82 -5.75
N ARG A 60 12.48 7.86 -5.76
CA ARG A 60 13.22 8.80 -6.62
C ARG A 60 13.00 8.54 -8.11
N SER A 61 12.89 7.29 -8.52
CA SER A 61 12.65 6.92 -9.92
C SER A 61 11.27 7.35 -10.42
N LEU A 62 10.25 7.22 -9.56
CA LEU A 62 8.88 7.61 -9.86
C LEU A 62 8.70 9.13 -9.89
N ALA A 63 9.21 9.83 -8.87
CA ALA A 63 8.94 11.25 -8.67
C ALA A 63 9.94 12.18 -9.35
N LYS A 64 11.20 11.76 -9.48
CA LYS A 64 12.32 12.60 -9.96
C LYS A 64 12.32 14.00 -9.36
N PRO A 65 12.17 14.16 -8.03
CA PRO A 65 11.97 15.46 -7.42
C PRO A 65 13.23 16.30 -7.50
N LYS A 66 13.09 17.58 -7.85
CA LYS A 66 14.18 18.55 -7.77
C LYS A 66 14.45 18.89 -6.31
N ARG A 67 15.60 19.50 -6.05
CA ARG A 67 16.03 19.80 -4.68
C ARG A 67 15.17 20.85 -3.99
N GLU A 68 14.74 21.86 -4.76
CA GLU A 68 13.89 22.95 -4.33
C GLU A 68 12.40 22.56 -4.17
N ASP A 69 12.01 21.40 -4.65
CA ASP A 69 10.61 20.95 -4.60
C ASP A 69 10.13 20.79 -3.16
N CYS A 70 8.99 21.40 -2.87
CA CYS A 70 8.28 21.15 -1.61
C CYS A 70 7.49 19.85 -1.70
N ILE A 71 7.77 18.92 -0.81
CA ILE A 71 7.07 17.64 -0.74
C ILE A 71 6.05 17.68 0.40
N LEU A 72 4.82 17.29 0.10
CA LEU A 72 3.77 17.07 1.09
C LEU A 72 3.59 15.57 1.29
N VAL A 73 3.78 15.10 2.53
CA VAL A 73 3.54 13.70 2.90
C VAL A 73 2.23 13.59 3.67
N ILE A 74 1.35 12.71 3.22
CA ILE A 74 0.03 12.46 3.82
C ILE A 74 0.00 11.04 4.38
N GLY A 75 -0.20 10.91 5.68
CA GLY A 75 -0.44 9.62 6.33
C GLY A 75 -1.94 9.36 6.47
N LEU A 76 -2.47 8.50 5.61
CA LEU A 76 -3.87 8.09 5.62
C LEU A 76 -4.12 7.04 6.71
N GLY A 77 -5.37 6.96 7.17
CA GLY A 77 -5.81 5.97 8.15
C GLY A 77 -6.17 6.56 9.51
N ASN A 78 -6.48 5.67 10.44
CA ASN A 78 -6.95 5.98 11.78
C ASN A 78 -5.90 5.59 12.84
N TRP A 79 -5.36 6.58 13.54
CA TRP A 79 -4.39 6.37 14.62
C TRP A 79 -4.89 5.40 15.71
N ASN A 80 -6.20 5.37 15.96
CA ASN A 80 -6.80 4.58 17.03
C ASN A 80 -7.07 3.11 16.63
N ILE A 81 -6.84 2.74 15.38
CA ILE A 81 -7.03 1.39 14.84
C ILE A 81 -5.66 0.88 14.38
N THR A 82 -5.03 0.02 15.17
CA THR A 82 -3.64 -0.40 14.96
C THR A 82 -3.29 -0.79 13.52
N PRO A 83 -4.03 -1.70 12.84
CA PRO A 83 -3.71 -2.05 11.46
C PRO A 83 -3.92 -0.91 10.45
N ASP A 84 -4.72 0.11 10.79
CA ASP A 84 -4.98 1.30 9.98
C ASP A 84 -4.10 2.51 10.37
N ALA A 85 -3.21 2.34 11.35
CA ALA A 85 -2.39 3.42 11.88
C ALA A 85 -1.04 3.59 11.15
N LEU A 86 -0.77 2.87 10.06
CA LEU A 86 0.51 2.93 9.36
C LEU A 86 0.85 4.36 8.91
N GLY A 87 -0.04 4.99 8.14
CA GLY A 87 0.17 6.35 7.65
C GLY A 87 0.42 7.35 8.78
N PRO A 88 -0.46 7.46 9.79
CA PRO A 88 -0.23 8.30 10.97
C PRO A 88 1.10 8.04 11.68
N LYS A 89 1.50 6.78 11.86
CA LYS A 89 2.79 6.44 12.49
C LYS A 89 3.98 6.86 11.64
N VAL A 90 3.93 6.71 10.31
CA VAL A 90 4.98 7.22 9.43
C VAL A 90 5.12 8.73 9.59
N ILE A 91 4.00 9.48 9.56
CA ILE A 91 4.03 10.95 9.75
C ILE A 91 4.69 11.34 11.06
N SER A 92 4.48 10.59 12.14
CA SER A 92 5.11 10.88 13.44
C SER A 92 6.63 10.71 13.45
N LYS A 93 7.20 10.03 12.45
CA LYS A 93 8.64 9.70 12.34
C LYS A 93 9.35 10.51 11.24
N ILE A 94 8.62 11.09 10.29
CA ILE A 94 9.18 11.89 9.20
C ILE A 94 9.82 13.17 9.73
N LEU A 95 11.02 13.48 9.22
CA LEU A 95 11.69 14.75 9.47
C LEU A 95 11.04 15.87 8.64
N VAL A 96 10.19 16.69 9.27
CA VAL A 96 9.57 17.85 8.64
C VAL A 96 10.52 19.05 8.66
N THR A 97 10.71 19.71 7.53
CA THR A 97 11.72 20.74 7.32
C THR A 97 11.18 22.03 6.71
N ARG A 98 9.95 22.02 6.15
CA ARG A 98 9.39 23.17 5.45
C ARG A 98 9.34 24.43 6.32
N HIS A 99 9.03 24.29 7.62
CA HIS A 99 8.96 25.42 8.56
C HIS A 99 10.33 26.06 8.87
N LEU A 100 11.42 25.38 8.50
CA LEU A 100 12.79 25.85 8.69
C LEU A 100 13.29 26.73 7.52
N SER A 101 12.57 26.77 6.39
CA SER A 101 12.92 27.61 5.24
C SER A 101 13.05 29.08 5.62
N GLY A 102 14.14 29.69 5.23
CA GLY A 102 14.46 31.08 5.54
C GLY A 102 14.99 31.31 6.97
N THR A 103 15.13 30.28 7.78
CA THR A 103 15.66 30.37 9.16
C THR A 103 17.01 29.69 9.34
N LEU A 104 17.39 28.82 8.40
CA LEU A 104 18.65 28.09 8.42
C LEU A 104 19.79 28.87 7.75
N PRO A 105 21.06 28.65 8.13
CA PRO A 105 22.20 29.08 7.35
C PRO A 105 22.09 28.61 5.89
N VAL A 106 22.53 29.44 4.94
CA VAL A 106 22.37 29.23 3.48
C VAL A 106 22.94 27.88 3.04
N GLU A 107 24.05 27.45 3.64
CA GLU A 107 24.70 26.16 3.35
C GLU A 107 23.82 24.97 3.74
N ILE A 108 23.16 25.06 4.90
CA ILE A 108 22.24 24.02 5.41
C ILE A 108 20.94 24.06 4.63
N GLU A 109 20.39 25.24 4.38
CA GLU A 109 19.14 25.41 3.62
C GLU A 109 19.26 24.81 2.22
N LYS A 110 20.38 25.02 1.54
CA LYS A 110 20.66 24.37 0.25
C LYS A 110 20.81 22.84 0.35
N ALA A 111 21.09 22.31 1.53
CA ALA A 111 21.24 20.86 1.76
C ALA A 111 19.92 20.16 2.11
N VAL A 112 18.90 20.89 2.55
CA VAL A 112 17.64 20.35 3.08
C VAL A 112 16.49 20.68 2.13
N ARG A 113 15.70 19.66 1.77
CA ARG A 113 14.47 19.83 0.97
C ARG A 113 13.31 20.26 1.88
N PRO A 114 12.42 21.17 1.45
CA PRO A 114 11.21 21.48 2.20
C PRO A 114 10.25 20.29 2.23
N VAL A 115 9.99 19.74 3.40
CA VAL A 115 9.03 18.64 3.64
C VAL A 115 7.99 19.11 4.64
N ALA A 116 6.72 18.97 4.27
CA ALA A 116 5.56 19.10 5.14
C ALA A 116 4.90 17.73 5.29
N ALA A 117 4.36 17.42 6.46
CA ALA A 117 3.70 16.15 6.70
C ALA A 117 2.45 16.34 7.55
N VAL A 118 1.38 15.60 7.23
CA VAL A 118 0.13 15.65 7.99
C VAL A 118 -0.61 14.31 7.95
N SER A 119 -1.23 13.95 9.07
CA SER A 119 -2.20 12.87 9.14
C SER A 119 -3.59 13.50 9.31
N PRO A 120 -4.44 13.54 8.24
CA PRO A 120 -5.73 14.22 8.28
C PRO A 120 -6.77 13.50 9.13
N GLY A 121 -6.51 12.22 9.47
CA GLY A 121 -7.47 11.35 10.12
C GLY A 121 -8.55 10.82 9.16
N VAL A 122 -9.61 10.26 9.71
CA VAL A 122 -10.71 9.66 8.97
C VAL A 122 -12.00 10.46 9.16
N MET A 123 -12.88 10.41 8.18
CA MET A 123 -14.18 11.15 8.18
C MET A 123 -15.00 10.89 9.44
N GLY A 124 -14.99 9.66 9.98
CA GLY A 124 -15.69 9.33 11.21
C GLY A 124 -15.23 10.09 12.47
N ILE A 125 -14.01 10.66 12.43
CA ILE A 125 -13.45 11.48 13.53
C ILE A 125 -13.58 12.96 13.21
N THR A 126 -13.30 13.36 11.98
CA THR A 126 -13.22 14.78 11.57
C THR A 126 -14.54 15.36 11.10
N GLY A 127 -15.47 14.54 10.63
CA GLY A 127 -16.69 14.96 9.94
C GLY A 127 -16.44 15.52 8.53
N ILE A 128 -15.19 15.49 8.04
CA ILE A 128 -14.78 16.03 6.74
C ILE A 128 -14.15 14.90 5.94
N GLU A 129 -14.41 14.86 4.64
CA GLU A 129 -13.79 13.89 3.77
C GLU A 129 -12.27 14.13 3.70
N THR A 130 -11.49 13.06 3.79
CA THR A 130 -10.01 13.14 3.76
C THR A 130 -9.51 13.85 2.51
N GLY A 131 -10.13 13.58 1.35
CA GLY A 131 -9.78 14.23 0.09
C GLY A 131 -9.98 15.75 0.11
N GLU A 132 -11.04 16.25 0.76
CA GLU A 132 -11.30 17.69 0.92
C GLU A 132 -10.22 18.35 1.77
N ILE A 133 -9.83 17.70 2.89
CA ILE A 133 -8.76 18.22 3.75
C ILE A 133 -7.44 18.28 2.98
N VAL A 134 -7.09 17.22 2.27
CA VAL A 134 -5.85 17.14 1.49
C VAL A 134 -5.85 18.19 0.38
N LYS A 135 -6.96 18.32 -0.36
CA LYS A 135 -7.11 19.33 -1.42
C LYS A 135 -6.93 20.74 -0.87
N GLY A 136 -7.55 21.06 0.26
CA GLY A 136 -7.40 22.36 0.92
C GLY A 136 -5.94 22.66 1.32
N ILE A 137 -5.20 21.64 1.78
CA ILE A 137 -3.78 21.78 2.10
C ILE A 137 -2.95 21.99 0.82
N VAL A 138 -3.18 21.21 -0.24
CA VAL A 138 -2.49 21.34 -1.53
C VAL A 138 -2.73 22.74 -2.12
N ASP A 139 -3.97 23.21 -2.14
CA ASP A 139 -4.33 24.54 -2.65
C ASP A 139 -3.70 25.69 -1.85
N LYS A 140 -3.37 25.47 -0.57
CA LYS A 140 -2.71 26.49 0.27
C LYS A 140 -1.19 26.40 0.23
N LEU A 141 -0.62 25.20 0.20
CA LEU A 141 0.82 24.97 0.27
C LEU A 141 1.51 25.02 -1.09
N HIS A 142 0.79 24.67 -2.16
CA HIS A 142 1.32 24.51 -3.53
C HIS A 142 2.55 23.58 -3.56
N PRO A 143 2.49 22.36 -3.02
CA PRO A 143 3.61 21.45 -3.06
C PRO A 143 3.87 20.97 -4.51
N SER A 144 5.13 20.61 -4.81
CA SER A 144 5.50 20.07 -6.12
C SER A 144 5.17 18.58 -6.27
N LEU A 145 5.03 17.87 -5.15
CA LEU A 145 4.75 16.44 -5.09
C LEU A 145 3.99 16.12 -3.81
N LEU A 146 3.02 15.20 -3.92
CA LEU A 146 2.37 14.57 -2.78
C LEU A 146 2.79 13.09 -2.68
N ILE A 147 3.17 12.64 -1.48
CA ILE A 147 3.36 11.23 -1.16
C ILE A 147 2.26 10.82 -0.18
N ALA A 148 1.38 9.92 -0.60
CA ALA A 148 0.30 9.40 0.23
C ALA A 148 0.66 8.01 0.75
N ILE A 149 0.57 7.79 2.06
CA ILE A 149 0.90 6.52 2.72
C ILE A 149 -0.37 5.96 3.34
N ASP A 150 -0.71 4.71 3.01
CA ASP A 150 -1.96 4.07 3.44
C ASP A 150 -1.74 2.60 3.87
N ALA A 151 -2.62 2.14 4.74
CA ALA A 151 -2.75 0.72 5.07
C ALA A 151 -3.76 0.07 4.10
N LEU A 152 -3.41 -1.08 3.53
CA LEU A 152 -4.21 -1.76 2.53
C LEU A 152 -4.79 -3.07 3.07
N ALA A 153 -5.83 -3.57 2.39
CA ALA A 153 -6.26 -4.96 2.53
C ALA A 153 -5.47 -5.85 1.55
N ALA A 154 -4.94 -6.95 2.04
CA ALA A 154 -4.24 -7.93 1.24
C ALA A 154 -5.21 -8.69 0.34
N ARG A 155 -4.81 -8.94 -0.91
CA ARG A 155 -5.53 -9.86 -1.83
C ARG A 155 -5.09 -11.32 -1.69
N ARG A 156 -4.05 -11.58 -0.88
CA ARG A 156 -3.56 -12.89 -0.45
C ARG A 156 -3.02 -12.77 0.96
N SER A 157 -3.28 -13.76 1.79
CA SER A 157 -2.90 -13.76 3.21
C SER A 157 -1.38 -13.69 3.44
N ASN A 158 -0.58 -14.28 2.55
CA ASN A 158 0.88 -14.27 2.64
C ASN A 158 1.50 -12.86 2.45
N ARG A 159 0.76 -11.91 1.84
CA ARG A 159 1.23 -10.53 1.63
C ARG A 159 1.02 -9.60 2.82
N ILE A 160 0.31 -10.06 3.85
CA ILE A 160 0.09 -9.23 5.05
C ILE A 160 1.43 -8.88 5.67
N ASN A 161 1.71 -7.57 5.80
CA ASN A 161 2.95 -7.02 6.35
C ASN A 161 4.25 -7.47 5.66
N ALA A 162 4.15 -8.11 4.48
CA ALA A 162 5.28 -8.64 3.72
C ALA A 162 5.47 -7.95 2.37
N ALA A 163 4.68 -6.92 2.07
CA ALA A 163 4.75 -6.20 0.80
C ALA A 163 4.63 -4.70 1.00
N ILE A 164 5.42 -3.92 0.27
CA ILE A 164 5.26 -2.47 0.12
C ILE A 164 4.95 -2.20 -1.35
N GLN A 165 3.80 -1.58 -1.61
CA GLN A 165 3.33 -1.27 -2.96
C GLN A 165 3.46 0.23 -3.20
N MET A 166 3.99 0.61 -4.35
CA MET A 166 4.11 2.01 -4.77
C MET A 166 3.49 2.21 -6.13
N SER A 167 2.89 3.38 -6.38
CA SER A 167 2.39 3.77 -7.70
C SER A 167 2.42 5.29 -7.88
N ASP A 168 2.47 5.73 -9.14
CA ASP A 168 2.32 7.13 -9.55
C ASP A 168 0.87 7.46 -9.97
N THR A 169 -0.07 6.57 -9.73
CA THR A 169 -1.48 6.71 -10.13
C THR A 169 -2.40 7.20 -8.99
N GLY A 170 -1.82 7.52 -7.84
CA GLY A 170 -2.56 7.96 -6.67
C GLY A 170 -3.22 6.83 -5.87
N VAL A 171 -4.07 7.20 -4.92
CA VAL A 171 -4.75 6.30 -3.99
C VAL A 171 -6.18 6.77 -3.71
N ALA A 172 -7.10 5.81 -3.52
CA ALA A 172 -8.44 6.06 -3.02
C ALA A 172 -8.48 5.76 -1.51
N PRO A 173 -8.52 6.76 -0.62
CA PRO A 173 -8.54 6.53 0.82
C PRO A 173 -9.72 5.65 1.22
N GLY A 174 -9.47 4.53 1.92
CA GLY A 174 -10.52 3.63 2.40
C GLY A 174 -11.25 2.83 1.32
N ALA A 175 -10.71 2.69 0.10
CA ALA A 175 -11.28 1.85 -0.95
C ALA A 175 -11.40 0.37 -0.55
N GLY A 176 -10.51 -0.11 0.32
CA GLY A 176 -10.54 -1.47 0.86
C GLY A 176 -11.76 -1.80 1.74
N VAL A 177 -12.55 -0.79 2.14
CA VAL A 177 -13.76 -0.94 2.97
C VAL A 177 -15.05 -0.49 2.26
N GLY A 178 -15.04 -0.43 0.93
CA GLY A 178 -16.25 -0.25 0.11
C GLY A 178 -16.81 1.17 0.00
N ASN A 179 -16.09 2.19 0.46
CA ASN A 179 -16.54 3.59 0.37
C ASN A 179 -15.97 4.26 -0.89
N ARG A 180 -16.83 4.80 -1.75
CA ARG A 180 -16.43 5.71 -2.83
C ARG A 180 -16.00 7.03 -2.21
N ARG A 181 -14.72 7.34 -2.24
CA ARG A 181 -14.13 8.58 -1.74
C ARG A 181 -13.37 9.28 -2.86
N MET A 182 -13.08 10.58 -2.66
CA MET A 182 -12.27 11.36 -3.57
C MET A 182 -10.90 10.71 -3.75
N LEU A 183 -10.50 10.50 -5.01
CA LEU A 183 -9.17 10.02 -5.35
C LEU A 183 -8.13 11.09 -5.05
N LEU A 184 -7.03 10.68 -4.42
CA LEU A 184 -5.83 11.48 -4.30
C LEU A 184 -4.91 11.13 -5.47
N ASP A 185 -5.10 11.77 -6.60
CA ASP A 185 -4.34 11.60 -7.83
C ASP A 185 -4.03 12.97 -8.46
N GLU A 186 -3.22 12.97 -9.51
CA GLU A 186 -2.84 14.20 -10.22
C GLU A 186 -4.05 14.91 -10.86
N ALA A 187 -5.05 14.16 -11.32
CA ALA A 187 -6.23 14.74 -11.98
C ALA A 187 -7.08 15.58 -11.00
N HIS A 188 -7.20 15.14 -9.75
CA HIS A 188 -8.00 15.84 -8.72
C HIS A 188 -7.21 16.90 -7.98
N LEU A 189 -5.90 16.67 -7.75
CA LEU A 189 -5.07 17.56 -6.93
C LEU A 189 -4.28 18.57 -7.76
N GLY A 190 -4.07 18.32 -9.06
CA GLY A 190 -3.29 19.18 -9.95
C GLY A 190 -1.78 19.11 -9.75
N ILE A 191 -1.30 18.15 -8.99
CA ILE A 191 0.12 17.87 -8.72
C ILE A 191 0.39 16.38 -8.79
N PRO A 192 1.61 15.93 -9.13
CA PRO A 192 1.98 14.51 -9.09
C PRO A 192 1.75 13.89 -7.72
N VAL A 193 1.26 12.64 -7.70
CA VAL A 193 1.00 11.88 -6.48
C VAL A 193 1.68 10.52 -6.55
N ILE A 194 2.47 10.19 -5.54
CA ILE A 194 2.96 8.84 -5.29
C ILE A 194 2.16 8.25 -4.14
N ALA A 195 1.60 7.08 -4.36
CA ALA A 195 0.99 6.28 -3.32
C ALA A 195 1.97 5.20 -2.83
N ILE A 196 2.05 5.03 -1.51
CA ILE A 196 2.77 3.95 -0.84
C ILE A 196 1.77 3.22 0.04
N GLY A 197 1.59 1.93 -0.20
CA GLY A 197 0.64 1.13 0.53
C GLY A 197 1.23 -0.15 1.09
N VAL A 198 0.83 -0.54 2.29
CA VAL A 198 1.22 -1.81 2.91
C VAL A 198 -0.03 -2.59 3.30
N PRO A 199 -0.17 -3.85 2.86
CA PRO A 199 -1.25 -4.71 3.32
C PRO A 199 -1.05 -5.06 4.81
N THR A 200 -1.95 -4.59 5.67
CA THR A 200 -1.91 -4.83 7.13
C THR A 200 -3.02 -5.75 7.62
N VAL A 201 -4.02 -5.95 6.77
CA VAL A 201 -5.19 -6.81 7.04
C VAL A 201 -5.52 -7.66 5.83
N VAL A 202 -6.29 -8.71 6.03
CA VAL A 202 -6.95 -9.50 4.97
C VAL A 202 -8.41 -9.70 5.36
N ASP A 203 -9.32 -9.67 4.40
CA ASP A 203 -10.71 -10.03 4.67
C ASP A 203 -10.86 -11.55 4.93
N ALA A 204 -11.87 -11.92 5.70
CA ALA A 204 -12.08 -13.31 6.09
C ALA A 204 -12.34 -14.24 4.89
N ALA A 205 -13.01 -13.76 3.84
CA ALA A 205 -13.28 -14.57 2.66
C ALA A 205 -11.99 -14.87 1.88
N THR A 206 -11.07 -13.90 1.76
CA THR A 206 -9.75 -14.12 1.18
C THR A 206 -8.94 -15.17 1.98
N LEU A 207 -8.97 -15.09 3.32
CA LEU A 207 -8.25 -16.08 4.14
C LEU A 207 -8.80 -17.49 3.96
N VAL A 208 -10.12 -17.63 3.91
CA VAL A 208 -10.77 -18.94 3.65
C VAL A 208 -10.46 -19.42 2.23
N ASN A 209 -10.50 -18.52 1.24
CA ASN A 209 -10.16 -18.85 -0.14
C ASN A 209 -8.72 -19.36 -0.27
N ASP A 210 -7.74 -18.65 0.30
CA ASP A 210 -6.34 -19.07 0.31
C ASP A 210 -6.16 -20.44 0.99
N THR A 211 -6.90 -20.70 2.08
CA THR A 211 -6.89 -21.98 2.78
C THR A 211 -7.45 -23.09 1.90
N MET A 212 -8.56 -22.84 1.20
CA MET A 212 -9.17 -23.79 0.26
C MET A 212 -8.21 -24.08 -0.91
N ASP A 213 -7.51 -23.08 -1.42
CA ASP A 213 -6.49 -23.28 -2.47
C ASP A 213 -5.39 -24.25 -2.00
N CYS A 214 -4.85 -24.04 -0.80
CA CYS A 214 -3.85 -24.95 -0.23
C CYS A 214 -4.38 -26.40 -0.10
N ILE A 215 -5.64 -26.57 0.32
CA ILE A 215 -6.27 -27.89 0.44
C ILE A 215 -6.43 -28.53 -0.95
N LEU A 216 -6.94 -27.77 -1.92
CA LEU A 216 -7.13 -28.27 -3.29
C LEU A 216 -5.80 -28.65 -3.96
N GLU A 217 -4.77 -27.82 -3.82
CA GLU A 217 -3.43 -28.12 -4.32
C GLU A 217 -2.86 -29.39 -3.72
N GLU A 218 -3.05 -29.62 -2.41
CA GLU A 218 -2.62 -30.84 -1.76
C GLU A 218 -3.43 -32.06 -2.23
N MET A 219 -4.75 -31.92 -2.41
CA MET A 219 -5.60 -32.97 -2.95
C MET A 219 -5.20 -33.33 -4.39
N ILE A 220 -4.96 -32.34 -5.24
CA ILE A 220 -4.49 -32.53 -6.61
C ILE A 220 -3.15 -33.26 -6.64
N ARG A 221 -2.22 -32.88 -5.73
CA ARG A 221 -0.89 -33.51 -5.62
C ARG A 221 -0.97 -35.01 -5.25
N GLN A 222 -1.96 -35.37 -4.43
CA GLN A 222 -2.16 -36.77 -3.97
C GLN A 222 -3.02 -37.61 -4.91
N THR A 223 -3.68 -36.99 -5.90
CA THR A 223 -4.59 -37.72 -6.82
C THR A 223 -3.86 -38.12 -8.09
N GLU A 224 -4.14 -39.32 -8.62
CA GLU A 224 -3.62 -39.78 -9.91
C GLU A 224 -4.13 -38.88 -11.05
N LYS A 225 -3.20 -38.38 -11.85
CA LYS A 225 -3.50 -37.55 -13.04
C LYS A 225 -4.33 -38.33 -14.05
N GLY A 226 -5.36 -37.66 -14.62
CA GLY A 226 -6.26 -38.28 -15.62
C GLY A 226 -7.45 -39.00 -15.01
N THR A 227 -7.66 -38.94 -13.70
CA THR A 227 -8.93 -39.37 -13.10
C THR A 227 -9.98 -38.25 -13.21
N ALA A 228 -11.28 -38.65 -13.32
CA ALA A 228 -12.37 -37.67 -13.36
C ALA A 228 -12.37 -36.72 -12.14
N PHE A 229 -11.94 -37.23 -10.99
CA PHE A 229 -11.81 -36.42 -9.77
C PHE A 229 -10.69 -35.36 -9.89
N TYR A 230 -9.54 -35.76 -10.45
CA TYR A 230 -8.44 -34.80 -10.75
C TYR A 230 -8.90 -33.69 -11.66
N GLU A 231 -9.59 -33.99 -12.76
CA GLU A 231 -10.10 -33.03 -13.72
C GLU A 231 -11.11 -32.08 -13.07
N THR A 232 -12.05 -32.59 -12.26
CA THR A 232 -13.02 -31.77 -11.52
C THR A 232 -12.34 -30.80 -10.56
N LEU A 233 -11.27 -31.21 -9.86
CA LEU A 233 -10.54 -30.31 -8.95
C LEU A 233 -9.72 -29.26 -9.71
N ALA A 234 -9.13 -29.64 -10.85
CA ALA A 234 -8.29 -28.76 -11.66
C ALA A 234 -9.08 -27.68 -12.40
N ASP A 235 -10.36 -27.93 -12.71
CA ASP A 235 -11.24 -27.05 -13.49
C ASP A 235 -11.99 -26.01 -12.61
N LEU A 236 -11.80 -26.01 -11.30
CA LEU A 236 -12.44 -25.02 -10.41
C LEU A 236 -11.93 -23.61 -10.70
N GLU A 237 -12.83 -22.74 -11.19
CA GLU A 237 -12.51 -21.34 -11.42
C GLU A 237 -12.34 -20.56 -10.12
N GLN A 238 -11.24 -19.83 -10.02
CA GLN A 238 -10.83 -19.09 -8.80
C GLN A 238 -11.86 -18.04 -8.38
N GLU A 239 -12.42 -17.31 -9.35
CA GLU A 239 -13.38 -16.24 -9.09
C GLU A 239 -14.72 -16.78 -8.59
N GLU A 240 -15.23 -17.87 -9.19
CA GLU A 240 -16.47 -18.51 -8.75
C GLU A 240 -16.34 -19.06 -7.33
N LYS A 241 -15.21 -19.68 -7.02
CA LYS A 241 -14.91 -20.18 -5.68
C LYS A 241 -14.90 -19.06 -4.64
N TYR A 242 -14.23 -17.93 -4.94
CA TYR A 242 -14.18 -16.78 -4.04
C TYR A 242 -15.57 -16.19 -3.80
N GLN A 243 -16.37 -16.02 -4.86
CA GLN A 243 -17.73 -15.51 -4.76
C GLN A 243 -18.61 -16.39 -3.87
N MET A 244 -18.55 -17.71 -4.06
CA MET A 244 -19.29 -18.69 -3.23
C MET A 244 -18.88 -18.60 -1.76
N ILE A 245 -17.57 -18.51 -1.47
CA ILE A 245 -17.07 -18.34 -0.11
C ILE A 245 -17.58 -17.03 0.51
N ALA A 246 -17.52 -15.95 -0.22
CA ALA A 246 -18.00 -14.64 0.24
C ALA A 246 -19.51 -14.64 0.54
N GLU A 247 -20.31 -15.27 -0.31
CA GLU A 247 -21.76 -15.42 -0.11
C GLU A 247 -22.09 -16.27 1.12
N ILE A 248 -21.38 -17.36 1.34
CA ILE A 248 -21.59 -18.24 2.50
C ILE A 248 -21.16 -17.57 3.79
N LEU A 249 -20.00 -16.89 3.79
CA LEU A 249 -19.45 -16.26 4.99
C LEU A 249 -20.11 -14.94 5.33
N GLY A 250 -20.55 -14.16 4.34
CA GLY A 250 -21.09 -12.83 4.52
C GLY A 250 -22.15 -12.71 5.64
N PRO A 251 -23.15 -13.58 5.72
CA PRO A 251 -24.16 -13.58 6.79
C PRO A 251 -23.60 -13.83 8.20
N TYR A 252 -22.45 -14.49 8.31
CA TYR A 252 -21.86 -14.87 9.59
C TYR A 252 -20.73 -13.94 10.05
N THR A 253 -19.94 -13.44 9.11
CA THR A 253 -18.74 -12.65 9.41
C THR A 253 -18.90 -11.17 9.09
N GLY A 254 -19.88 -10.80 8.26
CA GLY A 254 -19.99 -9.43 7.76
C GLY A 254 -18.68 -8.97 7.10
N ASN A 255 -18.24 -7.78 7.41
CA ASN A 255 -16.96 -7.21 6.94
C ASN A 255 -15.83 -7.51 7.96
N LEU A 256 -15.59 -8.77 8.25
CA LEU A 256 -14.53 -9.18 9.17
C LEU A 256 -13.17 -9.10 8.49
N PHE A 257 -12.26 -8.30 9.06
CA PHE A 257 -10.85 -8.26 8.68
C PHE A 257 -9.98 -8.94 9.74
N VAL A 258 -8.98 -9.67 9.28
CA VAL A 258 -8.03 -10.40 10.11
C VAL A 258 -6.66 -9.75 9.98
N THR A 259 -5.95 -9.67 11.10
CA THR A 259 -4.58 -9.14 11.17
C THR A 259 -3.73 -10.00 12.11
N PRO A 260 -2.40 -10.11 11.92
CA PRO A 260 -1.52 -10.84 12.84
C PRO A 260 -1.55 -10.27 14.26
N LYS A 261 -1.29 -11.11 15.24
CA LYS A 261 -1.33 -10.75 16.68
C LYS A 261 -0.34 -9.63 17.02
N GLU A 262 0.84 -9.64 16.42
CA GLU A 262 1.91 -8.67 16.67
C GLU A 262 1.82 -7.45 15.73
N VAL A 263 0.65 -7.13 15.20
CA VAL A 263 0.45 -6.05 14.20
C VAL A 263 0.95 -4.69 14.68
N ASP A 264 0.87 -4.39 15.97
CA ASP A 264 1.34 -3.15 16.57
C ASP A 264 2.86 -2.96 16.41
N ALA A 265 3.64 -4.00 16.73
CA ALA A 265 5.09 -3.98 16.59
C ALA A 265 5.53 -3.98 15.11
N VAL A 266 4.80 -4.70 14.25
CA VAL A 266 5.11 -4.77 12.82
C VAL A 266 4.78 -3.45 12.11
N VAL A 267 3.62 -2.85 12.40
CA VAL A 267 3.24 -1.55 11.83
C VAL A 267 4.19 -0.43 12.29
N ASP A 268 4.66 -0.47 13.54
CA ASP A 268 5.66 0.49 14.02
C ASP A 268 7.01 0.34 13.29
N ARG A 269 7.43 -0.89 13.03
CA ARG A 269 8.64 -1.22 12.26
C ARG A 269 8.53 -0.78 10.81
N LEU A 270 7.41 -1.12 10.14
CA LEU A 270 7.13 -0.67 8.77
C LEU A 270 7.10 0.85 8.67
N ALA A 271 6.57 1.53 9.69
CA ALA A 271 6.59 2.99 9.75
C ALA A 271 8.02 3.55 9.86
N ASN A 272 8.96 2.87 10.54
CA ASN A 272 10.37 3.26 10.54
C ASN A 272 11.06 3.04 9.19
N ILE A 273 10.69 1.97 8.47
CA ILE A 273 11.26 1.67 7.15
C ILE A 273 10.81 2.70 6.11
N ILE A 274 9.56 3.17 6.19
CA ILE A 274 8.98 4.09 5.20
C ILE A 274 9.34 5.55 5.49
N ALA A 275 9.54 5.94 6.76
CA ALA A 275 9.83 7.30 7.18
C ALA A 275 11.27 7.73 6.84
#